data_c623712bc2704f7cd7a0f28f7c2176e5
#
_entry.id   c623712bc2704f7cd7a0f28f7c2176e5
#
_cell.length_a   1.000
_cell.length_b   1.000
_cell.length_c   1.000
_cell.angle_alpha   90.00
_cell.angle_beta   90.00
_cell.angle_gamma   90.00
#
_symmetry.space_group_name_H-M   'P 1'
#
loop_
_entity.id
_entity.type
_entity.pdbx_description
1 polymer ?
#
loop_
_entity_poly.entity_id
_entity_poly.type
_entity_poly.pdbx_seq_one_letter_code
_entity_poly.pdbx_strand_id
1 'polypeptide(L)'
;MNIVKDHCKNFKRYGEKRSAPLDSIQVHSIGTAQNSAKAVRDSMDQYNPGGIVHAVVDAETDGLVLELLPDDNLAWADAGYGNQHSYTFEIAESDFMRYKNGGAEYEVTDEEKFLEDIRRGYRNAVDFAAQKCLQFGIQPTAKLPNGLYALYSHNEGRLAGVSSAHVDPEHVWSKIGKTMDDFRRDVEAAMKEQEEGDGAGEERYLVQAGAFRNKENAERLAERLRAAGFEAFVKS
;
A
#
# COMPACT_ATOMS: atom_id res chain seq x y z
N MET A 1 -2.82 -13.11 -1.77
CA MET A 1 -1.50 -12.61 -1.27
C MET A 1 -1.12 -13.27 0.04
N ASN A 2 0.17 -13.38 0.36
CA ASN A 2 0.70 -13.85 1.64
C ASN A 2 1.26 -12.64 2.44
N ILE A 3 0.42 -12.04 3.28
CA ILE A 3 0.80 -10.88 4.08
C ILE A 3 1.19 -11.37 5.47
N VAL A 4 2.45 -11.14 5.84
CA VAL A 4 3.04 -11.57 7.11
C VAL A 4 3.33 -10.36 7.99
N LYS A 5 2.81 -10.36 9.22
CA LYS A 5 3.14 -9.33 10.23
C LYS A 5 4.49 -9.62 10.86
N ASP A 6 5.50 -8.86 10.47
CA ASP A 6 6.87 -8.92 11.00
C ASP A 6 7.35 -7.53 11.41
N HIS A 7 6.74 -7.00 12.46
CA HIS A 7 6.91 -5.62 12.88
C HIS A 7 8.33 -5.30 13.36
N CYS A 8 8.85 -4.16 12.94
CA CYS A 8 10.11 -3.56 13.36
C CYS A 8 9.98 -2.90 14.74
N LYS A 9 9.94 -3.73 15.78
CA LYS A 9 9.70 -3.27 17.16
C LYS A 9 10.88 -2.53 17.79
N ASN A 10 12.07 -2.58 17.18
CA ASN A 10 13.24 -1.82 17.62
C ASN A 10 13.14 -0.34 17.24
N PHE A 11 12.28 0.03 16.30
CA PHE A 11 12.09 1.42 15.91
C PHE A 11 11.63 2.28 17.11
N LYS A 12 12.34 3.37 17.40
CA LYS A 12 12.11 4.23 18.57
C LYS A 12 10.70 4.85 18.65
N ARG A 13 9.96 4.91 17.53
CA ARG A 13 8.58 5.42 17.46
C ARG A 13 7.58 4.30 17.15
N TYR A 14 7.94 3.05 17.37
CA TYR A 14 7.01 1.94 17.25
C TYR A 14 5.85 2.10 18.24
N GLY A 15 4.61 2.01 17.73
CA GLY A 15 3.39 2.26 18.51
C GLY A 15 2.99 3.74 18.62
N GLU A 16 3.80 4.68 18.12
CA GLU A 16 3.40 6.08 18.02
C GLU A 16 2.42 6.26 16.87
N LYS A 17 1.24 6.78 17.16
CA LYS A 17 0.20 6.98 16.16
C LYS A 17 0.43 8.25 15.36
N ARG A 18 0.04 8.21 14.09
CA ARG A 18 -0.05 9.44 13.29
C ARG A 18 -1.08 10.40 13.90
N SER A 19 -0.84 11.69 13.78
CA SER A 19 -1.73 12.73 14.32
C SER A 19 -2.82 13.16 13.34
N ALA A 20 -2.63 12.89 12.05
CA ALA A 20 -3.60 13.18 10.99
C ALA A 20 -4.41 11.95 10.58
N PRO A 21 -5.63 12.13 10.05
CA PRO A 21 -6.38 11.05 9.41
C PRO A 21 -5.62 10.46 8.22
N LEU A 22 -5.76 9.15 8.01
CA LEU A 22 -5.29 8.49 6.80
C LEU A 22 -6.18 8.89 5.63
N ASP A 23 -5.62 9.47 4.60
CA ASP A 23 -6.33 9.91 3.40
C ASP A 23 -5.70 9.43 2.09
N SER A 24 -4.55 8.75 2.17
CA SER A 24 -3.76 8.37 1.01
C SER A 24 -2.91 7.12 1.23
N ILE A 25 -2.44 6.57 0.12
CA ILE A 25 -1.41 5.53 0.07
C ILE A 25 -0.24 6.09 -0.73
N GLN A 26 0.96 5.98 -0.19
CA GLN A 26 2.19 6.38 -0.87
C GLN A 26 3.04 5.15 -1.18
N VAL A 27 3.39 5.00 -2.46
CA VAL A 27 4.26 3.93 -2.94
C VAL A 27 5.68 4.41 -3.13
N HIS A 28 6.61 3.59 -2.67
CA HIS A 28 8.06 3.77 -2.78
C HIS A 28 8.72 2.56 -3.42
N SER A 29 10.00 2.70 -3.79
CA SER A 29 10.91 1.58 -3.92
C SER A 29 12.20 1.86 -3.18
N ILE A 30 12.82 0.80 -2.67
CA ILE A 30 13.84 0.88 -1.60
C ILE A 30 15.14 1.61 -1.96
N GLY A 31 15.38 1.90 -3.25
CA GLY A 31 16.59 2.60 -3.71
C GLY A 31 17.90 1.84 -3.44
N THR A 32 17.83 0.52 -3.28
CA THR A 32 18.99 -0.36 -3.12
C THR A 32 18.77 -1.67 -3.88
N ALA A 33 19.87 -2.27 -4.36
CA ALA A 33 19.83 -3.56 -5.05
C ALA A 33 19.53 -4.67 -4.03
N GLN A 34 18.24 -4.96 -3.83
CA GLN A 34 17.75 -5.97 -2.90
C GLN A 34 16.33 -6.40 -3.28
N ASN A 35 16.13 -7.66 -3.66
CA ASN A 35 14.82 -8.18 -4.07
C ASN A 35 14.01 -8.84 -2.94
N SER A 36 14.63 -9.11 -1.78
CA SER A 36 14.00 -9.75 -0.63
C SER A 36 13.41 -8.77 0.37
N ALA A 37 12.10 -8.80 0.55
CA ALA A 37 11.42 -8.00 1.59
C ALA A 37 11.94 -8.30 3.00
N LYS A 38 12.39 -9.55 3.24
CA LYS A 38 12.95 -9.94 4.53
C LYS A 38 14.27 -9.21 4.82
N ALA A 39 15.15 -9.12 3.84
CA ALA A 39 16.42 -8.39 4.00
C ALA A 39 16.18 -6.89 4.18
N VAL A 40 15.22 -6.32 3.46
CA VAL A 40 14.80 -4.91 3.64
C VAL A 40 14.26 -4.68 5.05
N ARG A 41 13.33 -5.55 5.51
CA ARG A 41 12.79 -5.52 6.87
C ARG A 41 13.90 -5.54 7.93
N ASP A 42 14.85 -6.45 7.79
CA ASP A 42 15.96 -6.58 8.76
C ASP A 42 16.86 -5.35 8.79
N SER A 43 17.04 -4.67 7.65
CA SER A 43 17.76 -3.40 7.58
C SER A 43 17.03 -2.24 8.25
N MET A 44 15.68 -2.27 8.25
CA MET A 44 14.83 -1.24 8.85
C MET A 44 14.58 -1.47 10.35
N ASP A 45 14.74 -2.69 10.88
CA ASP A 45 14.49 -3.00 12.30
C ASP A 45 15.63 -2.51 13.22
N GLN A 46 15.83 -1.21 13.21
CA GLN A 46 16.81 -0.49 14.01
C GLN A 46 16.12 0.54 14.89
N TYR A 47 16.78 0.93 15.98
CA TYR A 47 16.27 1.99 16.87
C TYR A 47 16.05 3.32 16.14
N ASN A 48 16.94 3.68 15.22
CA ASN A 48 16.89 4.91 14.44
C ASN A 48 17.24 4.62 12.97
N PRO A 49 16.35 3.97 12.20
CA PRO A 49 16.59 3.70 10.78
C PRO A 49 16.62 5.00 9.99
N GLY A 50 17.26 4.98 8.81
CA GLY A 50 17.25 6.10 7.86
C GLY A 50 15.85 6.41 7.31
N GLY A 51 14.99 5.38 7.24
CA GLY A 51 13.59 5.44 6.87
C GLY A 51 12.88 4.18 7.33
N ILE A 52 11.56 4.23 7.46
CA ILE A 52 10.71 3.07 7.74
C ILE A 52 9.28 3.32 7.24
N VAL A 53 8.70 2.28 6.67
CA VAL A 53 7.35 2.25 6.07
C VAL A 53 6.46 1.23 6.79
N HIS A 54 5.16 1.20 6.44
CA HIS A 54 4.23 0.25 7.03
C HIS A 54 4.41 -1.16 6.48
N ALA A 55 4.82 -1.31 5.22
CA ALA A 55 5.02 -2.62 4.61
C ALA A 55 6.13 -2.62 3.56
N VAL A 56 6.68 -3.80 3.28
CA VAL A 56 7.57 -4.04 2.14
C VAL A 56 7.00 -5.15 1.29
N VAL A 57 6.86 -4.87 0.01
CA VAL A 57 6.45 -5.81 -1.04
C VAL A 57 7.68 -6.50 -1.59
N ASP A 58 7.65 -7.83 -1.64
CA ASP A 58 8.76 -8.64 -2.12
C ASP A 58 8.84 -8.66 -3.65
N ALA A 59 10.06 -8.67 -4.19
CA ALA A 59 10.32 -8.81 -5.62
C ALA A 59 10.93 -10.18 -6.00
N GLU A 60 11.28 -11.00 -5.01
CA GLU A 60 11.81 -12.36 -5.20
C GLU A 60 10.69 -13.41 -5.21
N THR A 61 9.67 -13.24 -4.37
CA THR A 61 8.58 -14.20 -4.14
C THR A 61 7.24 -13.64 -4.57
N ASP A 62 6.48 -14.38 -5.37
CA ASP A 62 5.12 -13.98 -5.78
C ASP A 62 4.19 -13.85 -4.57
N GLY A 63 3.51 -12.73 -4.49
CA GLY A 63 2.47 -12.43 -3.51
C GLY A 63 2.94 -12.24 -2.06
N LEU A 64 4.25 -12.21 -1.76
CA LEU A 64 4.76 -11.99 -0.41
C LEU A 64 4.83 -10.51 -0.06
N VAL A 65 4.30 -10.16 1.12
CA VAL A 65 4.41 -8.82 1.73
C VAL A 65 4.71 -8.96 3.21
N LEU A 66 5.62 -8.14 3.73
CA LEU A 66 5.88 -8.02 5.16
C LEU A 66 5.32 -6.71 5.70
N GLU A 67 4.40 -6.77 6.67
CA GLU A 67 3.95 -5.59 7.42
C GLU A 67 4.94 -5.30 8.54
N LEU A 68 5.54 -4.09 8.50
CA LEU A 68 6.62 -3.67 9.39
C LEU A 68 6.14 -2.79 10.54
N LEU A 69 5.04 -2.08 10.36
CA LEU A 69 4.42 -1.21 11.36
C LEU A 69 2.90 -1.46 11.42
N PRO A 70 2.26 -1.21 12.56
CA PRO A 70 0.80 -1.12 12.63
C PRO A 70 0.25 -0.09 11.65
N ASP A 71 -0.95 -0.31 11.11
CA ASP A 71 -1.58 0.56 10.09
C ASP A 71 -1.71 2.03 10.53
N ASP A 72 -1.87 2.29 11.83
CA ASP A 72 -2.01 3.64 12.41
C ASP A 72 -0.70 4.22 12.95
N ASN A 73 0.42 3.51 12.83
CA ASN A 73 1.73 4.01 13.28
C ASN A 73 2.20 5.18 12.41
N LEU A 74 2.92 6.11 13.03
CA LEU A 74 3.66 7.13 12.30
C LEU A 74 4.83 6.48 11.55
N ALA A 75 4.91 6.68 10.24
CA ALA A 75 6.03 6.23 9.42
C ALA A 75 7.13 7.30 9.30
N TRP A 76 8.29 6.91 8.78
CA TRP A 76 9.38 7.79 8.37
C TRP A 76 9.75 7.49 6.92
N ALA A 77 8.84 7.79 5.99
CA ALA A 77 8.95 7.37 4.61
C ALA A 77 9.49 8.47 3.68
N ASP A 78 8.94 9.69 3.79
CA ASP A 78 9.15 10.73 2.79
C ASP A 78 9.61 12.07 3.35
N ALA A 79 9.82 12.18 4.65
CA ALA A 79 10.12 13.40 5.39
C ALA A 79 9.07 14.52 5.22
N GLY A 80 7.84 14.17 4.80
CA GLY A 80 6.80 15.13 4.46
C GLY A 80 5.38 14.67 4.78
N TYR A 81 4.48 14.92 3.82
CA TYR A 81 3.06 14.63 3.94
C TYR A 81 2.76 13.16 4.21
N GLY A 82 3.44 12.25 3.52
CA GLY A 82 3.21 10.81 3.61
C GLY A 82 3.40 10.26 5.02
N ASN A 83 4.35 10.80 5.80
CA ASN A 83 4.59 10.34 7.17
C ASN A 83 3.34 10.40 8.06
N GLN A 84 2.50 11.42 7.88
CA GLN A 84 1.34 11.70 8.73
C GLN A 84 0.00 11.29 8.10
N HIS A 85 -0.10 11.27 6.78
CA HIS A 85 -1.35 11.17 6.06
C HIS A 85 -1.51 9.87 5.27
N SER A 86 -0.38 9.17 4.97
CA SER A 86 -0.42 8.02 4.09
C SER A 86 -0.15 6.70 4.81
N TYR A 87 -0.77 5.64 4.31
CA TYR A 87 -0.19 4.32 4.45
C TYR A 87 0.95 4.21 3.44
N THR A 88 2.15 3.98 3.91
CA THR A 88 3.35 3.98 3.08
C THR A 88 3.89 2.56 2.91
N PHE A 89 4.31 2.19 1.72
CA PHE A 89 4.99 0.91 1.51
C PHE A 89 6.11 1.02 0.50
N GLU A 90 7.12 0.19 0.67
CA GLU A 90 8.25 0.02 -0.23
C GLU A 90 8.06 -1.19 -1.12
N ILE A 91 8.60 -1.15 -2.32
CA ILE A 91 8.77 -2.30 -3.18
C ILE A 91 10.25 -2.65 -3.20
N ALA A 92 10.58 -3.90 -2.90
CA ALA A 92 11.93 -4.41 -3.06
C ALA A 92 12.34 -4.31 -4.54
N GLU A 93 13.62 -4.06 -4.80
CA GLU A 93 14.14 -3.92 -6.15
C GLU A 93 14.92 -5.18 -6.56
N SER A 94 15.64 -5.11 -7.67
CA SER A 94 16.37 -6.29 -8.16
C SER A 94 17.78 -6.37 -7.60
N ASP A 95 18.24 -7.57 -7.26
CA ASP A 95 19.66 -7.86 -6.97
C ASP A 95 20.56 -7.73 -8.20
N PHE A 96 19.97 -7.72 -9.40
CA PHE A 96 20.68 -7.63 -10.68
C PHE A 96 20.83 -6.20 -11.20
N MET A 97 20.96 -5.25 -10.26
CA MET A 97 21.28 -3.86 -10.53
C MET A 97 22.31 -3.32 -9.54
N ARG A 98 22.93 -2.20 -9.87
CA ARG A 98 23.86 -1.48 -8.98
C ARG A 98 23.63 0.01 -9.10
N TYR A 99 23.30 0.66 -8.01
CA TYR A 99 23.20 2.11 -7.95
C TYR A 99 24.56 2.78 -8.08
N LYS A 100 24.58 3.95 -8.72
CA LYS A 100 25.79 4.77 -8.96
C LYS A 100 25.70 6.04 -8.11
N ASN A 101 26.78 6.36 -7.42
CA ASN A 101 26.98 7.65 -6.75
C ASN A 101 25.86 8.09 -5.79
N GLY A 102 25.11 7.17 -5.22
CA GLY A 102 24.02 7.48 -4.25
C GLY A 102 22.81 8.21 -4.85
N GLY A 103 22.67 8.21 -6.19
CA GLY A 103 21.52 8.80 -6.90
C GLY A 103 20.59 7.75 -7.49
N ALA A 104 19.64 8.18 -8.31
CA ALA A 104 18.71 7.31 -9.03
C ALA A 104 19.31 6.58 -10.24
N GLU A 105 20.54 6.88 -10.59
CA GLU A 105 21.24 6.21 -11.70
C GLU A 105 21.75 4.84 -11.27
N TYR A 106 21.52 3.85 -12.10
CA TYR A 106 21.99 2.49 -11.86
C TYR A 106 22.43 1.82 -13.17
N GLU A 107 23.20 0.75 -13.04
CA GLU A 107 23.51 -0.19 -14.13
C GLU A 107 22.81 -1.52 -13.85
N VAL A 108 22.40 -2.19 -14.92
CA VAL A 108 21.80 -3.54 -14.86
C VAL A 108 22.91 -4.55 -15.14
N THR A 109 23.03 -5.56 -14.27
CA THR A 109 24.07 -6.61 -14.40
C THR A 109 23.56 -7.87 -15.09
N ASP A 110 22.24 -8.13 -15.05
CA ASP A 110 21.56 -9.21 -15.76
C ASP A 110 20.15 -8.71 -16.11
N GLU A 111 19.94 -8.39 -17.38
CA GLU A 111 18.71 -7.70 -17.81
C GLU A 111 17.45 -8.57 -17.67
N GLU A 112 17.56 -9.88 -17.97
CA GLU A 112 16.42 -10.79 -17.91
C GLU A 112 15.91 -10.92 -16.45
N LYS A 113 16.81 -11.21 -15.52
CA LYS A 113 16.48 -11.34 -14.11
C LYS A 113 16.06 -10.03 -13.48
N PHE A 114 16.71 -8.92 -13.85
CA PHE A 114 16.30 -7.59 -13.42
C PHE A 114 14.84 -7.31 -13.81
N LEU A 115 14.48 -7.52 -15.09
CA LEU A 115 13.12 -7.28 -15.56
C LEU A 115 12.11 -8.23 -14.93
N GLU A 116 12.50 -9.47 -14.61
CA GLU A 116 11.66 -10.42 -13.90
C GLU A 116 11.33 -9.93 -12.50
N ASP A 117 12.35 -9.52 -11.72
CA ASP A 117 12.17 -8.98 -10.37
C ASP A 117 11.29 -7.71 -10.38
N ILE A 118 11.58 -6.74 -11.25
CA ILE A 118 10.79 -5.51 -11.32
C ILE A 118 9.33 -5.77 -11.72
N ARG A 119 9.08 -6.69 -12.65
CA ARG A 119 7.70 -7.07 -13.02
C ARG A 119 6.98 -7.79 -11.89
N ARG A 120 7.66 -8.65 -11.14
CA ARG A 120 7.08 -9.36 -9.98
C ARG A 120 6.76 -8.37 -8.86
N GLY A 121 7.72 -7.52 -8.49
CA GLY A 121 7.49 -6.47 -7.49
C GLY A 121 6.33 -5.54 -7.87
N TYR A 122 6.23 -5.15 -9.14
CA TYR A 122 5.11 -4.35 -9.64
C TYR A 122 3.75 -5.05 -9.48
N ARG A 123 3.64 -6.32 -9.93
CA ARG A 123 2.38 -7.09 -9.79
C ARG A 123 1.99 -7.26 -8.32
N ASN A 124 2.94 -7.67 -7.47
CA ASN A 124 2.70 -7.79 -6.04
C ASN A 124 2.24 -6.47 -5.42
N ALA A 125 2.82 -5.33 -5.85
CA ALA A 125 2.46 -4.01 -5.38
C ALA A 125 1.05 -3.59 -5.83
N VAL A 126 0.63 -3.94 -7.05
CA VAL A 126 -0.74 -3.72 -7.55
C VAL A 126 -1.75 -4.43 -6.66
N ASP A 127 -1.55 -5.72 -6.42
CA ASP A 127 -2.46 -6.52 -5.60
C ASP A 127 -2.52 -6.03 -4.15
N PHE A 128 -1.36 -5.67 -3.58
CA PHE A 128 -1.27 -5.14 -2.22
C PHE A 128 -1.93 -3.76 -2.10
N ALA A 129 -1.65 -2.85 -3.04
CA ALA A 129 -2.26 -1.53 -3.05
C ALA A 129 -3.78 -1.61 -3.20
N ALA A 130 -4.29 -2.53 -4.05
CA ALA A 130 -5.72 -2.78 -4.20
C ALA A 130 -6.36 -3.21 -2.87
N GLN A 131 -5.75 -4.16 -2.17
CA GLN A 131 -6.23 -4.62 -0.86
C GLN A 131 -6.23 -3.47 0.17
N LYS A 132 -5.19 -2.64 0.21
CA LYS A 132 -5.13 -1.50 1.14
C LYS A 132 -6.10 -0.38 0.76
N CYS A 133 -6.32 -0.13 -0.53
CA CYS A 133 -7.36 0.78 -1.00
C CYS A 133 -8.75 0.35 -0.54
N LEU A 134 -9.09 -0.94 -0.70
CA LEU A 134 -10.35 -1.51 -0.21
C LEU A 134 -10.46 -1.43 1.33
N GLN A 135 -9.39 -1.82 2.04
CA GLN A 135 -9.35 -1.78 3.50
C GLN A 135 -9.61 -0.39 4.07
N PHE A 136 -9.05 0.65 3.47
CA PHE A 136 -9.13 2.03 3.96
C PHE A 136 -10.19 2.89 3.26
N GLY A 137 -10.92 2.34 2.28
CA GLY A 137 -11.92 3.08 1.50
C GLY A 137 -11.30 4.17 0.62
N ILE A 138 -10.05 3.99 0.16
CA ILE A 138 -9.31 4.95 -0.66
C ILE A 138 -9.56 4.64 -2.14
N GLN A 139 -9.97 5.66 -2.89
CA GLN A 139 -10.08 5.58 -4.34
C GLN A 139 -8.77 6.05 -4.98
N PRO A 140 -8.02 5.19 -5.71
CA PRO A 140 -6.67 5.49 -6.22
C PRO A 140 -6.55 6.80 -7.00
N THR A 141 -7.58 7.11 -7.78
CA THR A 141 -7.64 8.29 -8.68
C THR A 141 -8.34 9.51 -8.05
N ALA A 142 -8.79 9.43 -6.79
CA ALA A 142 -9.34 10.58 -6.09
C ALA A 142 -8.28 11.67 -5.90
N LYS A 143 -8.70 12.94 -6.02
CA LYS A 143 -7.81 14.08 -5.80
C LYS A 143 -7.87 14.56 -4.35
N LEU A 144 -6.70 14.73 -3.76
CA LEU A 144 -6.51 15.33 -2.45
C LEU A 144 -6.50 16.85 -2.53
N PRO A 145 -6.74 17.56 -1.42
CA PRO A 145 -6.71 19.04 -1.40
C PRO A 145 -5.37 19.64 -1.82
N ASN A 146 -4.26 18.95 -1.66
CA ASN A 146 -2.93 19.34 -2.09
C ASN A 146 -2.64 19.07 -3.58
N GLY A 147 -3.63 18.56 -4.34
CA GLY A 147 -3.55 18.27 -5.77
C GLY A 147 -2.98 16.89 -6.13
N LEU A 148 -2.44 16.14 -5.16
CA LEU A 148 -2.02 14.75 -5.38
C LEU A 148 -3.23 13.83 -5.65
N TYR A 149 -2.96 12.66 -6.20
CA TYR A 149 -3.91 11.56 -6.14
C TYR A 149 -3.84 10.87 -4.76
N ALA A 150 -4.91 10.20 -4.36
CA ALA A 150 -4.93 9.46 -3.09
C ALA A 150 -4.01 8.23 -3.11
N LEU A 151 -3.69 7.69 -4.30
CA LEU A 151 -2.58 6.76 -4.51
C LEU A 151 -1.50 7.49 -5.31
N TYR A 152 -0.36 7.77 -4.71
CA TYR A 152 0.73 8.55 -5.30
C TYR A 152 2.10 7.96 -4.98
N SER A 153 3.11 8.30 -5.78
CA SER A 153 4.49 7.90 -5.57
C SER A 153 5.29 8.92 -4.76
N HIS A 154 6.46 8.53 -4.27
CA HIS A 154 7.42 9.47 -3.69
C HIS A 154 7.74 10.60 -4.69
N ASN A 155 7.99 10.24 -5.95
CA ASN A 155 8.29 11.21 -7.01
C ASN A 155 7.15 12.22 -7.25
N GLU A 156 5.89 11.77 -7.27
CA GLU A 156 4.75 12.69 -7.38
C GLU A 156 4.66 13.63 -6.17
N GLY A 157 4.90 13.12 -4.94
CA GLY A 157 5.00 13.94 -3.73
C GLY A 157 6.15 14.96 -3.81
N ARG A 158 7.31 14.56 -4.34
CA ARG A 158 8.44 15.46 -4.63
C ARG A 158 8.06 16.56 -5.60
N LEU A 159 7.43 16.22 -6.72
CA LEU A 159 6.98 17.20 -7.74
C LEU A 159 5.94 18.17 -7.18
N ALA A 160 5.10 17.72 -6.26
CA ALA A 160 4.14 18.57 -5.55
C ALA A 160 4.75 19.37 -4.39
N GLY A 161 6.05 19.15 -4.06
CA GLY A 161 6.75 19.86 -2.98
C GLY A 161 6.37 19.43 -1.58
N VAL A 162 5.82 18.23 -1.41
CA VAL A 162 5.33 17.70 -0.12
C VAL A 162 6.11 16.47 0.39
N SER A 163 7.12 16.03 -0.36
CA SER A 163 8.02 14.92 -0.02
C SER A 163 9.47 15.28 -0.28
N SER A 164 10.41 14.50 0.24
CA SER A 164 11.84 14.64 -0.04
C SER A 164 12.19 14.37 -1.52
N ALA A 165 13.46 14.65 -1.91
CA ALA A 165 13.88 14.70 -3.31
C ALA A 165 14.24 13.32 -3.89
N HIS A 166 13.28 12.36 -3.89
CA HIS A 166 13.45 11.04 -4.48
C HIS A 166 12.54 10.85 -5.71
N VAL A 167 12.89 9.92 -6.58
CA VAL A 167 12.23 9.71 -7.89
C VAL A 167 11.60 8.31 -8.02
N ASP A 168 11.51 7.60 -6.91
CA ASP A 168 10.98 6.24 -6.82
C ASP A 168 9.43 6.23 -6.83
N PRO A 169 8.85 5.14 -7.29
CA PRO A 169 9.45 3.97 -7.97
C PRO A 169 9.60 4.13 -9.49
N GLU A 170 9.23 5.26 -10.09
CA GLU A 170 9.14 5.44 -11.55
C GLU A 170 10.48 5.24 -12.27
N HIS A 171 11.62 5.47 -11.59
CA HIS A 171 12.94 5.28 -12.17
C HIS A 171 13.20 3.82 -12.57
N VAL A 172 12.69 2.84 -11.83
CA VAL A 172 12.79 1.41 -12.19
C VAL A 172 11.60 0.97 -13.04
N TRP A 173 10.38 1.49 -12.81
CA TRP A 173 9.20 1.12 -13.58
C TRP A 173 9.27 1.52 -15.05
N SER A 174 9.99 2.59 -15.39
CA SER A 174 10.25 2.99 -16.76
C SER A 174 10.86 1.87 -17.61
N LYS A 175 11.62 0.94 -16.99
CA LYS A 175 12.22 -0.22 -17.66
C LYS A 175 11.21 -1.28 -18.09
N ILE A 176 10.06 -1.32 -17.47
CA ILE A 176 8.94 -2.21 -17.82
C ILE A 176 7.79 -1.45 -18.51
N GLY A 177 8.02 -0.19 -18.89
CA GLY A 177 7.04 0.65 -19.58
C GLY A 177 5.84 1.03 -18.75
N LYS A 178 5.98 1.12 -17.41
CA LYS A 178 4.90 1.47 -16.48
C LYS A 178 5.10 2.87 -15.91
N THR A 179 3.98 3.55 -15.71
CA THR A 179 3.85 4.89 -15.09
C THR A 179 2.96 4.81 -13.85
N MET A 180 2.90 5.88 -13.05
CA MET A 180 1.93 5.96 -11.95
C MET A 180 0.47 5.96 -12.41
N ASP A 181 0.17 6.48 -13.59
CA ASP A 181 -1.17 6.38 -14.16
C ASP A 181 -1.54 4.94 -14.53
N ASP A 182 -0.58 4.17 -15.05
CA ASP A 182 -0.75 2.73 -15.27
C ASP A 182 -0.97 2.01 -13.94
N PHE A 183 -0.17 2.32 -12.93
CA PHE A 183 -0.28 1.69 -11.61
C PHE A 183 -1.65 1.94 -10.97
N ARG A 184 -2.14 3.18 -10.96
CA ARG A 184 -3.49 3.51 -10.46
C ARG A 184 -4.58 2.73 -11.19
N ARG A 185 -4.49 2.65 -12.51
CA ARG A 185 -5.46 1.90 -13.34
C ARG A 185 -5.40 0.40 -13.08
N ASP A 186 -4.19 -0.17 -12.97
CA ASP A 186 -4.01 -1.58 -12.67
C ASP A 186 -4.51 -1.91 -11.24
N VAL A 187 -4.31 -1.00 -10.26
CA VAL A 187 -4.87 -1.13 -8.90
C VAL A 187 -6.40 -1.06 -8.90
N GLU A 188 -7.02 -0.13 -9.65
CA GLU A 188 -8.49 -0.09 -9.77
C GLU A 188 -9.07 -1.36 -10.40
N ALA A 189 -8.37 -1.95 -11.36
CA ALA A 189 -8.78 -3.24 -11.94
C ALA A 189 -8.67 -4.37 -10.91
N ALA A 190 -7.56 -4.45 -10.18
CA ALA A 190 -7.36 -5.45 -9.14
C ALA A 190 -8.36 -5.30 -7.96
N MET A 191 -8.74 -4.07 -7.60
CA MET A 191 -9.80 -3.84 -6.60
C MET A 191 -11.12 -4.48 -7.03
N LYS A 192 -11.53 -4.32 -8.29
CA LYS A 192 -12.76 -4.94 -8.82
C LYS A 192 -12.68 -6.47 -8.79
N GLU A 193 -11.55 -7.03 -9.20
CA GLU A 193 -11.33 -8.47 -9.18
C GLU A 193 -11.38 -9.03 -7.75
N GLN A 194 -10.81 -8.31 -6.76
CA GLN A 194 -10.85 -8.71 -5.35
C GLN A 194 -12.26 -8.61 -4.77
N GLU A 195 -13.03 -7.55 -5.08
CA GLU A 195 -14.43 -7.42 -4.68
C GLU A 195 -15.32 -8.51 -5.30
N GLU A 196 -15.11 -8.82 -6.59
CA GLU A 196 -15.84 -9.89 -7.29
C GLU A 196 -15.40 -11.28 -6.79
N GLY A 197 -14.12 -11.48 -6.48
CA GLY A 197 -13.57 -12.73 -5.94
C GLY A 197 -14.06 -13.03 -4.52
N ASP A 198 -14.16 -12.04 -3.67
CA ASP A 198 -14.79 -12.17 -2.34
C ASP A 198 -16.30 -12.47 -2.46
N GLY A 199 -16.94 -12.01 -3.55
CA GLY A 199 -18.34 -12.33 -3.87
C GLY A 199 -18.56 -13.71 -4.47
N ALA A 200 -17.53 -14.32 -5.08
CA ALA A 200 -17.67 -15.59 -5.82
C ALA A 200 -17.41 -16.84 -4.96
N GLY A 201 -16.90 -16.70 -3.73
CA GLY A 201 -16.49 -17.83 -2.84
C GLY A 201 -17.44 -18.16 -1.69
N GLU A 202 -18.34 -17.27 -1.33
CA GLU A 202 -19.35 -17.53 -0.31
C GLU A 202 -20.74 -17.28 -0.87
N GLU A 203 -21.52 -18.34 -0.98
CA GLU A 203 -22.96 -18.24 -1.20
C GLU A 203 -23.57 -17.47 -0.01
N ARG A 204 -23.72 -16.14 -0.15
CA ARG A 204 -24.28 -15.28 0.90
C ARG A 204 -25.79 -15.40 0.92
N TYR A 205 -26.31 -16.05 1.91
CA TYR A 205 -27.75 -16.09 2.16
C TYR A 205 -28.15 -14.85 2.94
N LEU A 206 -28.97 -13.97 2.32
CA LEU A 206 -29.51 -12.81 3.02
C LEU A 206 -30.74 -13.24 3.83
N VAL A 207 -30.67 -13.07 5.14
CA VAL A 207 -31.82 -13.26 6.04
C VAL A 207 -32.49 -11.92 6.26
N GLN A 208 -33.73 -11.77 5.79
CA GLN A 208 -34.52 -10.58 6.07
C GLN A 208 -35.02 -10.62 7.53
N ALA A 209 -34.42 -9.78 8.39
CA ALA A 209 -34.74 -9.72 9.83
C ALA A 209 -36.00 -8.88 10.17
N GLY A 210 -36.58 -8.18 9.18
CA GLY A 210 -37.82 -7.41 9.36
C GLY A 210 -38.17 -6.58 8.12
N ALA A 211 -39.43 -6.16 8.04
CA ALA A 211 -39.93 -5.18 7.06
C ALA A 211 -40.62 -4.05 7.83
N PHE A 212 -40.21 -2.81 7.60
CA PHE A 212 -40.67 -1.64 8.34
C PHE A 212 -41.27 -0.60 7.40
N ARG A 213 -42.38 0.02 7.80
CA ARG A 213 -42.93 1.18 7.08
C ARG A 213 -42.20 2.49 7.42
N ASN A 214 -41.45 2.52 8.54
CA ASN A 214 -40.67 3.67 8.99
C ASN A 214 -39.18 3.33 8.94
N LYS A 215 -38.41 4.14 8.21
CA LYS A 215 -36.98 4.00 7.99
C LYS A 215 -36.20 3.95 9.31
N GLU A 216 -36.53 4.84 10.26
CA GLU A 216 -35.86 4.92 11.57
C GLU A 216 -35.98 3.61 12.37
N ASN A 217 -37.10 2.89 12.25
CA ASN A 217 -37.29 1.61 12.92
C ASN A 217 -36.41 0.51 12.29
N ALA A 218 -36.21 0.56 10.96
CA ALA A 218 -35.30 -0.34 10.25
C ALA A 218 -33.83 -0.07 10.66
N GLU A 219 -33.46 1.21 10.72
CA GLU A 219 -32.11 1.64 11.12
C GLU A 219 -31.80 1.22 12.57
N ARG A 220 -32.73 1.39 13.51
CA ARG A 220 -32.56 0.91 14.90
C ARG A 220 -32.38 -0.60 14.99
N LEU A 221 -33.09 -1.39 14.19
CA LEU A 221 -32.87 -2.83 14.17
C LEU A 221 -31.50 -3.17 13.60
N ALA A 222 -31.09 -2.53 12.50
CA ALA A 222 -29.77 -2.73 11.89
C ALA A 222 -28.62 -2.39 12.89
N GLU A 223 -28.74 -1.30 13.66
CA GLU A 223 -27.78 -0.96 14.72
C GLU A 223 -27.70 -2.02 15.82
N ARG A 224 -28.85 -2.53 16.28
CA ARG A 224 -28.88 -3.61 17.29
C ARG A 224 -28.24 -4.89 16.77
N LEU A 225 -28.46 -5.24 15.52
CA LEU A 225 -27.84 -6.42 14.90
C LEU A 225 -26.32 -6.23 14.78
N ARG A 226 -25.86 -5.05 14.36
CA ARG A 226 -24.41 -4.73 14.30
C ARG A 226 -23.77 -4.78 15.70
N ALA A 227 -24.44 -4.25 16.72
CA ALA A 227 -23.97 -4.33 18.10
C ALA A 227 -23.92 -5.77 18.65
N ALA A 228 -24.71 -6.67 18.08
CA ALA A 228 -24.69 -8.10 18.39
C ALA A 228 -23.71 -8.92 17.52
N GLY A 229 -22.87 -8.26 16.68
CA GLY A 229 -21.84 -8.89 15.85
C GLY A 229 -22.32 -9.38 14.49
N PHE A 230 -23.53 -9.01 14.05
CA PHE A 230 -24.04 -9.35 12.72
C PHE A 230 -23.79 -8.22 11.72
N GLU A 231 -23.45 -8.56 10.50
CA GLU A 231 -23.47 -7.60 9.41
C GLU A 231 -24.94 -7.26 9.06
N ALA A 232 -25.33 -5.98 9.13
CA ALA A 232 -26.70 -5.57 8.88
C ALA A 232 -26.78 -4.21 8.16
N PHE A 233 -27.65 -4.15 7.16
CA PHE A 233 -27.94 -2.92 6.40
C PHE A 233 -29.45 -2.80 6.12
N VAL A 234 -29.89 -1.57 5.85
CA VAL A 234 -31.28 -1.29 5.46
C VAL A 234 -31.32 -1.16 3.92
N LYS A 235 -32.16 -2.00 3.30
CA LYS A 235 -32.44 -1.95 1.88
C LYS A 235 -33.84 -1.35 1.66
N SER A 236 -33.94 -0.27 0.89
CA SER A 236 -35.19 0.33 0.45
C SER A 236 -35.73 -0.32 -0.82
#